data_0b066d530a18a00c5d8908e33b08a53e
#
_entry.id   0b066d530a18a00c5d8908e33b08a53e
#
_cell.length_a   1.000
_cell.length_b   1.000
_cell.length_c   1.000
_cell.angle_alpha   90.00
_cell.angle_beta   90.00
_cell.angle_gamma   90.00
#
_symmetry.space_group_name_H-M   'P 1'
#
loop_
_entity.id
_entity.type
_entity.pdbx_description
1 polymer ?
#
loop_
_entity_poly.entity_id
_entity_poly.type
_entity_poly.pdbx_seq_one_letter_code
_entity_poly.pdbx_strand_id
1 'polypeptide(L)'
;MPDRIWLEIDLGALQRNYRTLARSISPAALFPVIKADAYNLGAVEVARSLCDYAPTFCVATPSEALKIISFGKNVRLLGALLNTEIADVVHFGMVPSIPSLEVARMLSEEAVRQRRTIDVMIKLDTGMGRLGLLPEEAPDAIAKIAALPNIRCTDIFSHFPVGYKIDHPMTREQLRLFRYVLDAVAERHIMIPNVHFANSDAIGCLHESVRTPYNCARAGISLYGFSPDPKLASSLEPVVSCYSRNARSGS
;
A
#
# COMPACT_ATOMS: atom_id res chain seq x y z
N MET A 1 9.67 37.44 1.84
CA MET A 1 10.52 37.49 0.65
C MET A 1 10.22 36.26 -0.17
N PRO A 2 10.19 36.33 -1.50
CA PRO A 2 10.02 35.14 -2.30
C PRO A 2 11.23 34.21 -2.13
N ASP A 3 10.96 32.89 -2.03
CA ASP A 3 12.00 31.89 -1.84
C ASP A 3 13.01 31.90 -2.99
N ARG A 4 14.29 31.63 -2.66
CA ARG A 4 15.34 31.50 -3.68
C ARG A 4 15.25 30.20 -4.46
N ILE A 5 14.71 29.17 -3.83
CA ILE A 5 14.48 27.83 -4.41
C ILE A 5 13.10 27.38 -3.95
N TRP A 6 12.30 26.81 -4.86
CA TRP A 6 11.01 26.20 -4.53
C TRP A 6 10.71 24.98 -5.37
N LEU A 7 9.81 24.16 -4.89
CA LEU A 7 9.25 23.03 -5.63
C LEU A 7 7.83 23.38 -6.06
N GLU A 8 7.49 23.05 -7.29
CA GLU A 8 6.12 23.04 -7.79
C GLU A 8 5.65 21.60 -7.96
N ILE A 9 4.42 21.33 -7.50
CA ILE A 9 3.82 19.99 -7.55
C ILE A 9 2.59 20.09 -8.45
N ASP A 10 2.65 19.42 -9.60
CA ASP A 10 1.54 19.34 -10.54
C ASP A 10 0.56 18.23 -10.13
N LEU A 11 -0.50 18.61 -9.41
CA LEU A 11 -1.57 17.69 -9.01
C LEU A 11 -2.38 17.17 -10.21
N GLY A 12 -2.40 17.88 -11.33
CA GLY A 12 -3.01 17.43 -12.58
C GLY A 12 -2.21 16.29 -13.22
N ALA A 13 -0.87 16.40 -13.27
CA ALA A 13 0.02 15.31 -13.69
C ALA A 13 -0.13 14.09 -12.77
N LEU A 14 -0.22 14.29 -11.45
CA LEU A 14 -0.48 13.22 -10.49
C LEU A 14 -1.77 12.46 -10.81
N GLN A 15 -2.86 13.16 -11.10
CA GLN A 15 -4.14 12.55 -11.48
C GLN A 15 -4.04 11.79 -12.81
N ARG A 16 -3.34 12.33 -13.81
CA ARG A 16 -3.11 11.66 -15.09
C ARG A 16 -2.29 10.39 -14.90
N ASN A 17 -1.23 10.44 -14.09
CA ASN A 17 -0.43 9.28 -13.73
C ASN A 17 -1.26 8.20 -13.03
N TYR A 18 -2.07 8.59 -12.05
CA TYR A 18 -2.98 7.64 -11.38
C TYR A 18 -3.88 6.91 -12.38
N ARG A 19 -4.53 7.65 -13.29
CA ARG A 19 -5.42 7.06 -14.31
C ARG A 19 -4.64 6.14 -15.27
N THR A 20 -3.45 6.52 -15.68
CA THR A 20 -2.57 5.71 -16.55
C THR A 20 -2.20 4.41 -15.88
N LEU A 21 -1.75 4.47 -14.63
CA LEU A 21 -1.42 3.30 -13.82
C LEU A 21 -2.63 2.39 -13.59
N ALA A 22 -3.79 2.97 -13.23
CA ALA A 22 -5.02 2.21 -13.02
C ALA A 22 -5.47 1.47 -14.29
N ARG A 23 -5.37 2.12 -15.46
CA ARG A 23 -5.67 1.47 -16.74
C ARG A 23 -4.71 0.33 -17.08
N SER A 24 -3.41 0.50 -16.79
CA SER A 24 -2.39 -0.50 -17.12
C SER A 24 -2.58 -1.81 -16.35
N ILE A 25 -3.17 -1.77 -15.17
CA ILE A 25 -3.39 -2.95 -14.31
C ILE A 25 -4.84 -3.47 -14.36
N SER A 26 -5.74 -2.80 -15.08
CA SER A 26 -7.16 -3.21 -15.14
C SER A 26 -7.32 -4.71 -15.46
N PRO A 27 -8.20 -5.45 -14.79
CA PRO A 27 -9.25 -5.01 -13.85
C PRO A 27 -8.81 -4.87 -12.39
N ALA A 28 -7.51 -5.02 -12.05
CA ALA A 28 -7.03 -4.87 -10.69
C ALA A 28 -7.20 -3.41 -10.18
N ALA A 29 -7.50 -3.26 -8.89
CA ALA A 29 -7.63 -1.95 -8.25
C ALA A 29 -6.27 -1.34 -7.92
N LEU A 30 -6.13 -0.03 -8.10
CA LEU A 30 -4.92 0.71 -7.75
C LEU A 30 -5.08 1.39 -6.39
N PHE A 31 -4.18 1.09 -5.46
CA PHE A 31 -4.08 1.70 -4.14
C PHE A 31 -2.91 2.69 -4.11
N PRO A 32 -3.16 4.01 -4.07
CA PRO A 32 -2.11 5.00 -3.92
C PRO A 32 -1.42 4.89 -2.57
N VAL A 33 -0.07 4.87 -2.59
CA VAL A 33 0.77 4.88 -1.40
C VAL A 33 1.31 6.29 -1.21
N ILE A 34 0.84 6.97 -0.17
CA ILE A 34 1.15 8.38 0.13
C ILE A 34 1.80 8.55 1.51
N LYS A 35 2.54 7.53 1.94
CA LYS A 35 3.34 7.53 3.18
C LYS A 35 4.44 8.60 3.15
N ALA A 36 5.02 8.90 4.31
CA ALA A 36 6.07 9.92 4.48
C ALA A 36 5.66 11.27 3.86
N ASP A 37 4.45 11.72 4.25
CA ASP A 37 3.84 12.94 3.74
C ASP A 37 3.79 13.00 2.19
N ALA A 38 3.31 11.89 1.56
CA ALA A 38 3.32 11.69 0.12
C ALA A 38 4.73 11.87 -0.49
N TYR A 39 5.74 11.23 0.13
CA TYR A 39 7.16 11.37 -0.24
C TYR A 39 7.67 12.82 -0.11
N ASN A 40 7.22 13.52 0.94
CA ASN A 40 7.46 14.94 1.25
C ASN A 40 6.81 15.93 0.25
N LEU A 41 5.74 15.52 -0.42
CA LEU A 41 5.03 16.36 -1.39
C LEU A 41 3.66 16.86 -0.89
N GLY A 42 3.30 16.58 0.39
CA GLY A 42 2.04 17.00 1.00
C GLY A 42 0.94 15.94 0.86
N ALA A 43 0.81 15.06 1.87
CA ALA A 43 -0.16 13.96 1.83
C ALA A 43 -1.61 14.44 1.76
N VAL A 44 -1.94 15.56 2.38
CA VAL A 44 -3.30 16.12 2.40
C VAL A 44 -3.72 16.59 1.02
N GLU A 45 -2.85 17.32 0.31
CA GLU A 45 -3.09 17.84 -1.04
C GLU A 45 -3.17 16.69 -2.05
N VAL A 46 -2.26 15.73 -1.95
CA VAL A 46 -2.25 14.52 -2.80
C VAL A 46 -3.51 13.68 -2.56
N ALA A 47 -3.90 13.44 -1.29
CA ALA A 47 -5.11 12.69 -0.97
C ALA A 47 -6.37 13.39 -1.49
N ARG A 48 -6.47 14.71 -1.30
CA ARG A 48 -7.59 15.52 -1.81
C ARG A 48 -7.68 15.41 -3.33
N SER A 49 -6.55 15.51 -4.02
CA SER A 49 -6.49 15.44 -5.49
C SER A 49 -6.91 14.07 -6.04
N LEU A 50 -6.66 12.98 -5.31
CA LEU A 50 -6.98 11.61 -5.74
C LEU A 50 -8.28 11.06 -5.14
N CYS A 51 -8.96 11.79 -4.27
CA CYS A 51 -10.10 11.30 -3.50
C CYS A 51 -11.23 10.75 -4.36
N ASP A 52 -11.53 11.38 -5.51
CA ASP A 52 -12.60 10.94 -6.41
C ASP A 52 -12.23 9.72 -7.26
N TYR A 53 -10.95 9.37 -7.33
CA TYR A 53 -10.43 8.29 -8.16
C TYR A 53 -10.03 7.05 -7.36
N ALA A 54 -9.41 7.28 -6.19
CA ALA A 54 -8.84 6.22 -5.39
C ALA A 54 -9.87 5.54 -4.49
N PRO A 55 -9.93 4.20 -4.44
CA PRO A 55 -10.83 3.48 -3.54
C PRO A 55 -10.37 3.59 -2.07
N THR A 56 -9.09 3.79 -1.85
CA THR A 56 -8.41 3.82 -0.54
C THR A 56 -7.09 4.54 -0.65
N PHE A 57 -6.45 4.85 0.49
CA PHE A 57 -5.07 5.32 0.58
C PHE A 57 -4.23 4.37 1.44
N CYS A 58 -2.95 4.24 1.11
CA CYS A 58 -1.97 3.49 1.89
C CYS A 58 -0.93 4.45 2.49
N VAL A 59 -0.75 4.37 3.80
CA VAL A 59 0.25 5.14 4.55
C VAL A 59 1.08 4.21 5.42
N ALA A 60 2.10 4.71 6.11
CA ALA A 60 2.95 3.87 6.96
C ALA A 60 2.39 3.76 8.39
N THR A 61 1.87 4.84 8.96
CA THR A 61 1.55 4.95 10.39
C THR A 61 0.14 5.50 10.64
N PRO A 62 -0.44 5.26 11.83
CA PRO A 62 -1.70 5.87 12.23
C PRO A 62 -1.67 7.41 12.22
N SER A 63 -0.55 8.03 12.61
CA SER A 63 -0.40 9.47 12.61
C SER A 63 -0.47 10.09 11.19
N GLU A 64 0.02 9.37 10.18
CA GLU A 64 -0.17 9.76 8.77
C GLU A 64 -1.63 9.60 8.34
N ALA A 65 -2.28 8.51 8.76
CA ALA A 65 -3.69 8.26 8.44
C ALA A 65 -4.61 9.35 8.99
N LEU A 66 -4.38 9.81 10.22
CA LEU A 66 -5.19 10.86 10.85
C LEU A 66 -5.22 12.17 10.05
N LYS A 67 -4.17 12.48 9.29
CA LYS A 67 -4.12 13.68 8.45
C LYS A 67 -5.11 13.64 7.27
N ILE A 68 -5.50 12.44 6.84
CA ILE A 68 -6.30 12.22 5.61
C ILE A 68 -7.62 11.50 5.85
N ILE A 69 -7.90 11.08 7.08
CA ILE A 69 -9.09 10.26 7.40
C ILE A 69 -10.40 11.04 7.17
N SER A 70 -10.35 12.36 7.26
CA SER A 70 -11.50 13.25 7.01
C SER A 70 -12.01 13.21 5.56
N PHE A 71 -11.23 12.66 4.62
CA PHE A 71 -11.70 12.45 3.24
C PHE A 71 -12.65 11.25 3.09
N GLY A 72 -13.00 10.57 4.19
CA GLY A 72 -14.00 9.50 4.20
C GLY A 72 -13.60 8.22 3.47
N LYS A 73 -12.31 8.04 3.19
CA LYS A 73 -11.77 6.82 2.57
C LYS A 73 -11.19 5.88 3.64
N ASN A 74 -11.27 4.59 3.41
CA ASN A 74 -10.50 3.63 4.20
C ASN A 74 -9.01 3.93 4.04
N VAL A 75 -8.27 3.91 5.15
CA VAL A 75 -6.83 4.13 5.14
C VAL A 75 -6.12 2.88 5.60
N ARG A 76 -5.28 2.33 4.73
CA ARG A 76 -4.47 1.12 4.97
C ARG A 76 -3.12 1.48 5.56
N LEU A 77 -2.77 0.83 6.68
CA LEU A 77 -1.50 1.03 7.37
C LEU A 77 -0.52 -0.06 6.96
N LEU A 78 0.55 0.31 6.24
CA LEU A 78 1.54 -0.64 5.72
C LEU A 78 2.66 -0.97 6.72
N GLY A 79 2.82 -0.16 7.76
CA GLY A 79 3.82 -0.34 8.81
C GLY A 79 3.34 -1.23 9.96
N ALA A 80 4.25 -1.52 10.89
CA ALA A 80 3.91 -2.14 12.17
C ALA A 80 3.22 -1.11 13.08
N LEU A 81 2.37 -1.61 13.98
CA LEU A 81 1.74 -0.80 15.01
C LEU A 81 2.53 -0.85 16.31
N LEU A 82 2.54 0.26 17.01
CA LEU A 82 2.90 0.30 18.42
C LEU A 82 1.66 -0.07 19.27
N ASN A 83 1.89 -0.67 20.44
CA ASN A 83 0.79 -1.04 21.35
C ASN A 83 -0.10 0.17 21.73
N THR A 84 0.53 1.35 21.84
CA THR A 84 -0.15 2.61 22.15
C THR A 84 -1.06 3.13 21.03
N GLU A 85 -0.93 2.62 19.80
CA GLU A 85 -1.70 3.04 18.63
C GLU A 85 -2.96 2.19 18.39
N ILE A 86 -3.08 1.02 19.05
CA ILE A 86 -4.16 0.06 18.84
C ILE A 86 -5.53 0.68 19.06
N ALA A 87 -5.68 1.47 20.13
CA ALA A 87 -6.96 2.10 20.47
C ALA A 87 -7.43 3.07 19.40
N ASP A 88 -6.54 3.90 18.88
CA ASP A 88 -6.86 4.88 17.83
C ASP A 88 -7.14 4.19 16.49
N VAL A 89 -6.37 3.15 16.15
CA VAL A 89 -6.57 2.36 14.93
C VAL A 89 -7.98 1.79 14.89
N VAL A 90 -8.45 1.22 16.01
CA VAL A 90 -9.83 0.69 16.14
C VAL A 90 -10.85 1.83 16.15
N HIS A 91 -10.60 2.89 16.91
CA HIS A 91 -11.52 4.03 17.04
C HIS A 91 -11.80 4.69 15.68
N PHE A 92 -10.78 4.92 14.89
CA PHE A 92 -10.90 5.58 13.59
C PHE A 92 -11.18 4.63 12.43
N GLY A 93 -11.24 3.32 12.66
CA GLY A 93 -11.54 2.32 11.62
C GLY A 93 -10.47 2.26 10.54
N MET A 94 -9.20 2.43 10.91
CA MET A 94 -8.07 2.24 10.00
C MET A 94 -7.89 0.75 9.69
N VAL A 95 -7.24 0.41 8.57
CA VAL A 95 -7.02 -0.99 8.14
C VAL A 95 -5.55 -1.35 8.37
N PRO A 96 -5.19 -1.92 9.53
CA PRO A 96 -3.80 -2.20 9.87
C PRO A 96 -3.26 -3.47 9.23
N SER A 97 -1.92 -3.51 9.02
CA SER A 97 -1.18 -4.72 8.71
C SER A 97 -1.06 -5.61 9.93
N ILE A 98 -1.34 -6.91 9.75
CA ILE A 98 -1.18 -7.94 10.77
C ILE A 98 0.07 -8.77 10.47
N PRO A 99 1.18 -8.55 11.22
CA PRO A 99 2.41 -9.31 11.05
C PRO A 99 2.48 -10.57 11.91
N SER A 100 1.60 -10.70 12.92
CA SER A 100 1.60 -11.82 13.87
C SER A 100 0.23 -12.03 14.49
N LEU A 101 0.00 -13.23 15.03
CA LEU A 101 -1.22 -13.55 15.77
C LEU A 101 -1.37 -12.69 17.04
N GLU A 102 -0.27 -12.28 17.66
CA GLU A 102 -0.28 -11.42 18.85
C GLU A 102 -0.92 -10.06 18.56
N VAL A 103 -0.46 -9.38 17.49
CA VAL A 103 -1.04 -8.09 17.07
C VAL A 103 -2.52 -8.24 16.71
N ALA A 104 -2.89 -9.36 16.06
CA ALA A 104 -4.29 -9.63 15.76
C ALA A 104 -5.16 -9.77 17.02
N ARG A 105 -4.65 -10.44 18.06
CA ARG A 105 -5.36 -10.58 19.35
C ARG A 105 -5.54 -9.22 20.03
N MET A 106 -4.51 -8.40 20.10
CA MET A 106 -4.60 -7.05 20.68
C MET A 106 -5.66 -6.20 19.97
N LEU A 107 -5.69 -6.23 18.65
CA LEU A 107 -6.71 -5.53 17.85
C LEU A 107 -8.12 -6.09 18.09
N SER A 108 -8.25 -7.42 18.20
CA SER A 108 -9.53 -8.07 18.48
C SER A 108 -10.07 -7.70 19.86
N GLU A 109 -9.25 -7.77 20.90
CA GLU A 109 -9.62 -7.39 22.27
C GLU A 109 -10.08 -5.93 22.33
N GLU A 110 -9.35 -5.04 21.68
CA GLU A 110 -9.70 -3.64 21.62
C GLU A 110 -10.98 -3.39 20.79
N ALA A 111 -11.15 -4.11 19.67
CA ALA A 111 -12.35 -4.02 18.85
C ALA A 111 -13.60 -4.48 19.62
N VAL A 112 -13.50 -5.56 20.41
CA VAL A 112 -14.55 -6.00 21.32
C VAL A 112 -14.84 -4.94 22.39
N ARG A 113 -13.81 -4.36 23.01
CA ARG A 113 -13.94 -3.31 24.02
C ARG A 113 -14.66 -2.07 23.49
N GLN A 114 -14.36 -1.67 22.26
CA GLN A 114 -14.99 -0.54 21.59
C GLN A 114 -16.32 -0.89 20.89
N ARG A 115 -16.74 -2.16 20.90
CA ARG A 115 -17.94 -2.68 20.19
C ARG A 115 -17.90 -2.36 18.69
N ARG A 116 -16.74 -2.52 18.07
CA ARG A 116 -16.50 -2.29 16.64
C ARG A 116 -16.01 -3.58 16.00
N THR A 117 -16.19 -3.68 14.68
CA THR A 117 -15.48 -4.67 13.85
C THR A 117 -14.40 -3.92 13.07
N ILE A 118 -13.20 -4.48 13.01
CA ILE A 118 -12.07 -3.88 12.32
C ILE A 118 -11.66 -4.73 11.11
N ASP A 119 -11.43 -4.06 9.99
CA ASP A 119 -10.82 -4.64 8.80
C ASP A 119 -9.31 -4.73 9.00
N VAL A 120 -8.70 -5.84 8.60
CA VAL A 120 -7.26 -6.04 8.74
C VAL A 120 -6.64 -6.61 7.48
N MET A 121 -5.36 -6.31 7.29
CA MET A 121 -4.54 -6.82 6.19
C MET A 121 -3.53 -7.84 6.71
N ILE A 122 -3.62 -9.07 6.26
CA ILE A 122 -2.61 -10.10 6.54
C ILE A 122 -1.32 -9.76 5.79
N LYS A 123 -0.23 -9.57 6.53
CA LYS A 123 1.09 -9.34 5.94
C LYS A 123 1.91 -10.61 5.94
N LEU A 124 2.38 -11.00 4.75
CA LEU A 124 3.30 -12.14 4.58
C LEU A 124 4.73 -11.64 4.33
N ASP A 125 5.70 -12.25 4.98
CA ASP A 125 7.10 -12.09 4.61
C ASP A 125 7.53 -13.27 3.73
N THR A 126 7.53 -13.05 2.44
CA THR A 126 7.92 -14.03 1.44
C THR A 126 9.40 -13.94 1.06
N GLY A 127 10.20 -13.20 1.82
CA GLY A 127 11.64 -13.08 1.59
C GLY A 127 12.18 -11.65 1.59
N MET A 128 11.36 -10.63 1.96
CA MET A 128 11.88 -9.27 2.16
C MET A 128 12.63 -9.13 3.50
N GLY A 129 12.34 -9.99 4.50
CA GLY A 129 13.04 -10.00 5.79
C GLY A 129 12.74 -8.78 6.67
N ARG A 130 11.52 -8.24 6.62
CA ARG A 130 11.18 -7.03 7.36
C ARG A 130 10.01 -7.18 8.32
N LEU A 131 8.90 -7.71 7.85
CA LEU A 131 7.63 -7.75 8.57
C LEU A 131 6.71 -8.78 7.94
N GLY A 132 5.98 -9.56 8.74
CA GLY A 132 4.92 -10.45 8.29
C GLY A 132 5.04 -11.88 8.79
N LEU A 133 3.98 -12.64 8.61
CA LEU A 133 3.95 -14.09 8.86
C LEU A 133 4.86 -14.79 7.85
N LEU A 134 5.62 -15.77 8.32
CA LEU A 134 6.41 -16.63 7.45
C LEU A 134 5.47 -17.60 6.69
N PRO A 135 5.77 -17.93 5.42
CA PRO A 135 4.86 -18.73 4.58
C PRO A 135 4.49 -20.10 5.17
N GLU A 136 5.43 -20.75 5.87
CA GLU A 136 5.22 -22.07 6.47
C GLU A 136 4.23 -22.07 7.64
N GLU A 137 4.15 -20.97 8.39
CA GLU A 137 3.24 -20.82 9.54
C GLU A 137 1.96 -20.05 9.19
N ALA A 138 1.99 -19.29 8.07
CA ALA A 138 0.92 -18.37 7.71
C ALA A 138 -0.46 -19.02 7.58
N PRO A 139 -0.66 -20.20 6.96
CA PRO A 139 -1.98 -20.79 6.83
C PRO A 139 -2.68 -21.04 8.17
N ASP A 140 -1.95 -21.55 9.17
CA ASP A 140 -2.50 -21.82 10.50
C ASP A 140 -2.70 -20.54 11.32
N ALA A 141 -1.78 -19.59 11.19
CA ALA A 141 -1.90 -18.29 11.82
C ALA A 141 -3.11 -17.51 11.26
N ILE A 142 -3.32 -17.51 9.93
CA ILE A 142 -4.44 -16.85 9.27
C ILE A 142 -5.77 -17.47 9.72
N ALA A 143 -5.85 -18.80 9.83
CA ALA A 143 -7.06 -19.47 10.32
C ALA A 143 -7.40 -19.03 11.76
N LYS A 144 -6.40 -18.93 12.62
CA LYS A 144 -6.60 -18.43 14.00
C LYS A 144 -7.00 -16.95 14.03
N ILE A 145 -6.40 -16.12 13.16
CA ILE A 145 -6.73 -14.69 13.05
C ILE A 145 -8.16 -14.50 12.55
N ALA A 146 -8.57 -15.24 11.51
CA ALA A 146 -9.91 -15.15 10.95
C ALA A 146 -11.01 -15.60 11.91
N ALA A 147 -10.67 -16.43 12.92
CA ALA A 147 -11.59 -16.87 13.98
C ALA A 147 -11.69 -15.91 15.17
N LEU A 148 -10.85 -14.85 15.22
CA LEU A 148 -10.90 -13.86 16.31
C LEU A 148 -12.18 -13.02 16.23
N PRO A 149 -12.81 -12.71 17.37
CA PRO A 149 -13.99 -11.87 17.39
C PRO A 149 -13.67 -10.46 16.89
N ASN A 150 -14.63 -9.89 16.17
CA ASN A 150 -14.56 -8.50 15.67
C ASN A 150 -13.38 -8.20 14.72
N ILE A 151 -12.75 -9.24 14.15
CA ILE A 151 -11.73 -9.13 13.08
C ILE A 151 -12.34 -9.56 11.75
N ARG A 152 -12.07 -8.78 10.70
CA ARG A 152 -12.40 -9.14 9.32
C ARG A 152 -11.13 -9.05 8.45
N CYS A 153 -10.65 -10.19 7.99
CA CYS A 153 -9.50 -10.25 7.09
C CYS A 153 -9.94 -9.79 5.68
N THR A 154 -9.64 -8.56 5.32
CA THR A 154 -10.04 -7.99 4.03
C THR A 154 -8.93 -8.01 2.99
N ASP A 155 -7.68 -8.09 3.41
CA ASP A 155 -6.53 -8.03 2.52
C ASP A 155 -5.47 -9.06 2.92
N ILE A 156 -4.75 -9.58 1.91
CA ILE A 156 -3.52 -10.34 2.09
C ILE A 156 -2.45 -9.80 1.15
N PHE A 157 -1.25 -9.55 1.68
CA PHE A 157 -0.22 -8.92 0.86
C PHE A 157 1.22 -9.27 1.27
N SER A 158 2.12 -9.12 0.31
CA SER A 158 3.56 -9.11 0.52
C SER A 158 4.21 -7.93 -0.19
N HIS A 159 5.54 -7.93 -0.35
CA HIS A 159 6.28 -6.84 -0.97
C HIS A 159 7.52 -7.36 -1.70
N PHE A 160 7.73 -6.89 -2.95
CA PHE A 160 8.93 -7.19 -3.72
C PHE A 160 10.05 -6.20 -3.41
N PRO A 161 11.24 -6.64 -2.95
CA PRO A 161 12.42 -5.77 -2.85
C PRO A 161 13.05 -5.49 -4.23
N VAL A 162 12.87 -6.39 -5.20
CA VAL A 162 13.46 -6.31 -6.56
C VAL A 162 12.41 -6.60 -7.64
N GLY A 163 11.21 -6.05 -7.51
CA GLY A 163 10.08 -6.29 -8.41
C GLY A 163 10.30 -5.90 -9.88
N TYR A 164 11.32 -5.09 -10.16
CA TYR A 164 11.74 -4.73 -11.51
C TYR A 164 12.59 -5.82 -12.21
N LYS A 165 13.08 -6.83 -11.48
CA LYS A 165 13.86 -7.96 -12.01
C LYS A 165 12.98 -9.22 -12.04
N ILE A 166 12.24 -9.38 -13.13
CA ILE A 166 11.22 -10.44 -13.26
C ILE A 166 11.80 -11.87 -13.16
N ASP A 167 13.02 -12.08 -13.65
CA ASP A 167 13.69 -13.40 -13.66
C ASP A 167 14.61 -13.60 -12.45
N HIS A 168 14.63 -12.63 -11.50
CA HIS A 168 15.46 -12.80 -10.32
C HIS A 168 14.95 -13.97 -9.46
N PRO A 169 15.81 -14.89 -9.00
CA PRO A 169 15.40 -16.07 -8.22
C PRO A 169 14.53 -15.71 -7.01
N MET A 170 14.87 -14.62 -6.30
CA MET A 170 14.08 -14.12 -5.17
C MET A 170 12.66 -13.73 -5.60
N THR A 171 12.47 -13.03 -6.73
CA THR A 171 11.15 -12.63 -7.22
C THR A 171 10.29 -13.85 -7.52
N ARG A 172 10.86 -14.86 -8.18
CA ARG A 172 10.18 -16.13 -8.50
C ARG A 172 9.83 -16.92 -7.24
N GLU A 173 10.76 -17.01 -6.30
CA GLU A 173 10.50 -17.69 -5.02
C GLU A 173 9.43 -16.98 -4.20
N GLN A 174 9.44 -15.64 -4.14
CA GLN A 174 8.41 -14.87 -3.47
C GLN A 174 7.01 -15.13 -4.06
N LEU A 175 6.87 -15.19 -5.39
CA LEU A 175 5.61 -15.53 -6.05
C LEU A 175 5.15 -16.95 -5.69
N ARG A 176 6.08 -17.92 -5.71
CA ARG A 176 5.78 -19.31 -5.35
C ARG A 176 5.29 -19.44 -3.91
N LEU A 177 5.99 -18.81 -2.96
CA LEU A 177 5.64 -18.83 -1.54
C LEU A 177 4.30 -18.13 -1.27
N PHE A 178 4.06 -17.00 -1.95
CA PHE A 178 2.77 -16.29 -1.78
C PHE A 178 1.62 -17.12 -2.32
N ARG A 179 1.80 -17.78 -3.49
CA ARG A 179 0.79 -18.67 -4.07
C ARG A 179 0.49 -19.85 -3.14
N TYR A 180 1.52 -20.48 -2.61
CA TYR A 180 1.37 -21.57 -1.64
C TYR A 180 0.45 -21.16 -0.47
N VAL A 181 0.65 -19.98 0.10
CA VAL A 181 -0.20 -19.51 1.20
C VAL A 181 -1.63 -19.24 0.73
N LEU A 182 -1.82 -18.64 -0.45
CA LEU A 182 -3.16 -18.40 -0.99
C LEU A 182 -3.94 -19.70 -1.20
N ASP A 183 -3.31 -20.72 -1.77
CA ASP A 183 -3.94 -22.01 -2.02
C ASP A 183 -4.31 -22.68 -0.69
N ALA A 184 -3.40 -22.70 0.29
CA ALA A 184 -3.65 -23.27 1.61
C ALA A 184 -4.74 -22.54 2.41
N VAL A 185 -4.89 -21.23 2.22
CA VAL A 185 -5.96 -20.42 2.82
C VAL A 185 -7.31 -20.71 2.14
N ALA A 186 -7.31 -20.87 0.82
CA ALA A 186 -8.49 -21.24 0.05
C ALA A 186 -9.02 -22.64 0.41
N GLU A 187 -8.13 -23.62 0.60
CA GLU A 187 -8.48 -24.98 1.08
C GLU A 187 -9.17 -24.97 2.46
N ARG A 188 -8.88 -23.97 3.29
CA ARG A 188 -9.53 -23.75 4.58
C ARG A 188 -10.84 -22.96 4.48
N HIS A 189 -11.30 -22.66 3.25
CA HIS A 189 -12.51 -21.85 2.98
C HIS A 189 -12.46 -20.43 3.59
N ILE A 190 -11.27 -19.88 3.79
CA ILE A 190 -11.11 -18.51 4.28
C ILE A 190 -11.09 -17.56 3.08
N MET A 191 -12.06 -16.66 3.03
CA MET A 191 -12.20 -15.69 1.95
C MET A 191 -11.52 -14.39 2.32
N ILE A 192 -10.52 -13.97 1.54
CA ILE A 192 -9.84 -12.68 1.68
C ILE A 192 -9.97 -11.95 0.33
N PRO A 193 -10.80 -10.90 0.26
CA PRO A 193 -11.20 -10.32 -1.02
C PRO A 193 -10.10 -9.57 -1.77
N ASN A 194 -9.13 -8.95 -1.06
CA ASN A 194 -8.08 -8.16 -1.68
C ASN A 194 -6.74 -8.88 -1.60
N VAL A 195 -6.16 -9.21 -2.75
CA VAL A 195 -4.87 -9.90 -2.86
C VAL A 195 -3.90 -8.99 -3.60
N HIS A 196 -2.87 -8.48 -2.92
CA HIS A 196 -1.96 -7.52 -3.53
C HIS A 196 -0.48 -7.77 -3.23
N PHE A 197 0.30 -7.86 -4.27
CA PHE A 197 1.74 -8.05 -4.17
C PHE A 197 2.51 -6.93 -4.88
N ALA A 198 2.04 -6.51 -6.06
CA ALA A 198 2.70 -5.49 -6.88
C ALA A 198 2.89 -4.17 -6.13
N ASN A 199 4.12 -3.66 -6.19
CA ASN A 199 4.50 -2.29 -5.90
C ASN A 199 4.69 -1.51 -7.22
N SER A 200 5.19 -0.26 -7.18
CA SER A 200 5.44 0.56 -8.36
C SER A 200 6.28 -0.14 -9.43
N ASP A 201 7.34 -0.84 -9.02
CA ASP A 201 8.24 -1.53 -9.94
C ASP A 201 7.54 -2.70 -10.63
N ALA A 202 6.84 -3.52 -9.84
CA ALA A 202 6.14 -4.69 -10.35
C ALA A 202 4.95 -4.34 -11.25
N ILE A 203 4.30 -3.18 -11.06
CA ILE A 203 3.23 -2.70 -11.94
C ILE A 203 3.72 -2.60 -13.38
N GLY A 204 4.91 -2.07 -13.61
CA GLY A 204 5.49 -1.96 -14.95
C GLY A 204 6.14 -3.24 -15.47
N CYS A 205 6.84 -3.97 -14.59
CA CYS A 205 7.74 -5.04 -15.00
C CYS A 205 7.17 -6.45 -14.82
N LEU A 206 6.27 -6.67 -13.85
CA LEU A 206 5.83 -8.01 -13.45
C LEU A 206 4.31 -8.17 -13.61
N HIS A 207 3.84 -8.22 -14.85
CA HIS A 207 2.41 -8.22 -15.19
C HIS A 207 1.60 -9.33 -14.53
N GLU A 208 2.20 -10.49 -14.23
CA GLU A 208 1.52 -11.57 -13.52
C GLU A 208 1.10 -11.19 -12.10
N SER A 209 1.81 -10.24 -11.45
CA SER A 209 1.50 -9.77 -10.09
C SER A 209 0.29 -8.84 -10.00
N VAL A 210 -0.35 -8.53 -11.13
CA VAL A 210 -1.59 -7.74 -11.24
C VAL A 210 -2.69 -8.50 -12.01
N ARG A 211 -2.58 -9.82 -12.11
CA ARG A 211 -3.55 -10.74 -12.70
C ARG A 211 -3.97 -11.77 -11.66
N THR A 212 -5.08 -12.45 -11.90
CA THR A 212 -5.61 -13.47 -11.00
C THR A 212 -4.51 -14.41 -10.47
N PRO A 213 -4.41 -14.58 -9.14
CA PRO A 213 -5.36 -14.19 -8.10
C PRO A 213 -5.17 -12.75 -7.56
N TYR A 214 -4.16 -12.02 -8.02
CA TYR A 214 -3.89 -10.66 -7.58
C TYR A 214 -4.92 -9.71 -8.22
N ASN A 215 -5.62 -8.96 -7.38
CA ASN A 215 -6.69 -8.06 -7.83
C ASN A 215 -6.50 -6.62 -7.36
N CYS A 216 -5.37 -6.34 -6.69
CA CYS A 216 -5.00 -4.99 -6.28
C CYS A 216 -3.48 -4.78 -6.44
N ALA A 217 -3.06 -3.52 -6.64
CA ALA A 217 -1.65 -3.12 -6.66
C ALA A 217 -1.45 -1.81 -5.90
N ARG A 218 -0.24 -1.58 -5.41
CA ARG A 218 0.12 -0.41 -4.59
C ARG A 218 1.13 0.45 -5.35
N ALA A 219 0.68 1.60 -5.85
CA ALA A 219 1.55 2.58 -6.49
C ALA A 219 2.05 3.62 -5.49
N GLY A 220 3.36 3.75 -5.38
CA GLY A 220 4.03 4.81 -4.63
C GLY A 220 4.76 5.74 -5.59
N ILE A 221 6.05 5.49 -5.82
CA ILE A 221 6.89 6.38 -6.62
C ILE A 221 6.41 6.56 -8.07
N SER A 222 5.70 5.59 -8.64
CA SER A 222 5.15 5.70 -9.99
C SER A 222 4.02 6.74 -10.11
N LEU A 223 3.33 7.08 -9.02
CA LEU A 223 2.39 8.20 -9.02
C LEU A 223 3.07 9.53 -9.36
N TYR A 224 4.35 9.65 -9.03
CA TYR A 224 5.14 10.88 -9.20
C TYR A 224 5.95 10.89 -10.51
N GLY A 225 5.69 9.93 -11.42
CA GLY A 225 6.27 9.91 -12.76
C GLY A 225 7.49 9.02 -12.94
N PHE A 226 7.79 8.14 -11.97
CA PHE A 226 8.92 7.22 -12.07
C PHE A 226 8.48 5.77 -12.29
N SER A 227 9.12 5.10 -13.25
CA SER A 227 9.02 3.65 -13.43
C SER A 227 10.34 3.09 -13.95
N PRO A 228 10.77 1.90 -13.48
CA PRO A 228 11.92 1.20 -14.07
C PRO A 228 11.60 0.58 -15.44
N ASP A 229 10.33 0.38 -15.78
CA ASP A 229 9.91 -0.05 -17.12
C ASP A 229 9.88 1.16 -18.07
N PRO A 230 10.67 1.15 -19.18
CA PRO A 230 10.75 2.29 -20.07
C PRO A 230 9.43 2.62 -20.77
N LYS A 231 8.60 1.61 -21.07
CA LYS A 231 7.31 1.82 -21.74
C LYS A 231 6.32 2.49 -20.80
N LEU A 232 6.25 2.06 -19.54
CA LEU A 232 5.42 2.71 -18.54
C LEU A 232 5.96 4.10 -18.23
N ALA A 233 7.27 4.25 -18.04
CA ALA A 233 7.93 5.54 -17.78
C ALA A 233 7.59 6.60 -18.83
N SER A 234 7.59 6.23 -20.13
CA SER A 234 7.26 7.16 -21.22
C SER A 234 5.80 7.62 -21.24
N SER A 235 4.92 6.95 -20.49
CA SER A 235 3.50 7.28 -20.36
C SER A 235 3.15 8.02 -19.08
N LEU A 236 4.14 8.23 -18.20
CA LEU A 236 3.99 8.96 -16.95
C LEU A 236 4.58 10.36 -17.07
N GLU A 237 4.03 11.31 -16.35
CA GLU A 237 4.46 12.69 -16.32
C GLU A 237 5.21 13.00 -15.02
N PRO A 238 6.32 13.76 -15.04
CA PRO A 238 6.93 14.28 -13.83
C PRO A 238 5.93 15.16 -13.07
N VAL A 239 5.77 14.88 -11.76
CA VAL A 239 4.87 15.63 -10.88
C VAL A 239 5.59 16.77 -10.18
N VAL A 240 6.91 16.70 -10.05
CA VAL A 240 7.72 17.65 -9.27
C VAL A 240 8.66 18.39 -10.20
N SER A 241 8.65 19.73 -10.09
CA SER A 241 9.61 20.63 -10.73
C SER A 241 10.34 21.47 -9.67
N CYS A 242 11.65 21.58 -9.81
CA CYS A 242 12.47 22.40 -8.92
C CYS A 242 12.90 23.69 -9.64
N TYR A 243 12.63 24.82 -9.04
CA TYR A 243 12.97 26.13 -9.57
C TYR A 243 13.94 26.88 -8.67
N SER A 244 14.82 27.65 -9.27
CA SER A 244 15.70 28.56 -8.55
C SER A 244 15.74 29.91 -9.25
N ARG A 245 15.92 30.98 -8.48
CA ARG A 245 16.16 32.33 -9.01
C ARG A 245 17.63 32.51 -9.29
N ASN A 246 17.96 32.96 -10.50
CA ASN A 246 19.33 33.35 -10.83
C ASN A 246 19.75 34.56 -9.99
N ALA A 247 20.84 34.43 -9.23
CA ALA A 247 21.40 35.53 -8.43
C ALA A 247 22.14 36.59 -9.28
N ARG A 248 22.26 36.42 -10.60
CA ARG A 248 22.78 37.42 -11.49
C ARG A 248 21.68 38.40 -11.89
N SER A 249 21.53 39.46 -11.12
CA SER A 249 20.97 40.72 -11.61
C SER A 249 21.99 41.35 -12.53
N GLY A 250 21.55 41.77 -13.69
CA GLY A 250 22.36 42.25 -14.80
C GLY A 250 23.45 43.24 -14.48
N SER A 251 24.47 43.17 -15.30
CA SER A 251 25.28 44.31 -15.71
C SER A 251 24.47 45.30 -16.53
#